data_0a222e5ad634964e1af2a967b6230b6b
#
_entry.id   0a222e5ad634964e1af2a967b6230b6b
#
_cell.length_a   1.000
_cell.length_b   1.000
_cell.length_c   1.000
_cell.angle_alpha   90.00
_cell.angle_beta   90.00
_cell.angle_gamma   90.00
#
_symmetry.space_group_name_H-M   'P 1'
#
loop_
_entity.id
_entity.type
_entity.pdbx_description
1 polymer ?
#
loop_
_entity_poly.entity_id
_entity_poly.type
_entity_poly.pdbx_seq_one_letter_code
_entity_poly.pdbx_strand_id
1 'polypeptide(L)'
;MTLVLTWLYGTGIALAETPVEDPHLWLEDIDADASLDWVRERNQHTVDNVANDEDFQSLQDQLMTIYDSKDRIPYVSKQGDHFYNFWKDNEHPRGVWRRTTLESYKSEQPTWETILDLDALSEQENENWVWHGADCLQPAEVLCMVALSRGGADADVKREFSINSKAFVEDGFFLPEAKSEISWVNTDTLLISTDFGDGSLTDSGYPRVTKTWTRGTELSDASTLYEGTQQDIWVGAYHDPQPGYERTVVYQGLTFYSNNMFIQAKDGLTKIDKQESANASLWKNTVLIELREDWTVDGKTYIAGSLLSAPLKKWLRGKKKISVLFTPDKQSSLARFSTTRDHLLLTILRDVKTEIEVWTPNRKSWVQSEVQGIPSMGQLRITPMDGNNSNDYWLTV
;
A
#
# COMPACT_ATOMS: atom_id res chain seq x y z
N MET A 1 -19.86 -61.95 -48.15
CA MET A 1 -19.35 -60.71 -48.73
C MET A 1 -19.11 -59.73 -47.55
N THR A 2 -17.92 -59.78 -46.99
CA THR A 2 -17.56 -59.10 -45.74
C THR A 2 -16.82 -57.84 -46.11
N LEU A 3 -17.42 -56.69 -45.78
CA LEU A 3 -16.77 -55.37 -45.96
C LEU A 3 -15.80 -55.11 -44.79
N VAL A 4 -14.51 -54.93 -45.12
CA VAL A 4 -13.48 -54.45 -44.17
C VAL A 4 -13.35 -52.93 -44.33
N LEU A 5 -13.73 -52.18 -43.25
CA LEU A 5 -13.48 -50.74 -43.16
C LEU A 5 -12.07 -50.52 -42.59
N THR A 6 -11.19 -49.96 -43.37
CA THR A 6 -9.86 -49.53 -42.96
C THR A 6 -9.94 -48.10 -42.45
N TRP A 7 -9.61 -47.91 -41.15
CA TRP A 7 -9.39 -46.56 -40.56
C TRP A 7 -7.98 -46.06 -40.88
N LEU A 8 -7.88 -44.95 -41.60
CA LEU A 8 -6.66 -44.23 -41.80
C LEU A 8 -6.46 -43.25 -40.61
N TYR A 9 -5.49 -43.56 -39.77
CA TYR A 9 -5.01 -42.59 -38.75
C TYR A 9 -4.15 -41.56 -39.44
N GLY A 10 -4.64 -40.32 -39.59
CA GLY A 10 -3.87 -39.16 -39.93
C GLY A 10 -3.01 -38.73 -38.75
N THR A 11 -1.72 -38.99 -38.80
CA THR A 11 -0.75 -38.35 -37.87
C THR A 11 -0.61 -36.90 -38.24
N GLY A 12 -1.33 -36.02 -37.49
CA GLY A 12 -1.07 -34.58 -37.52
C GLY A 12 0.30 -34.31 -36.91
N ILE A 13 1.26 -33.94 -37.77
CA ILE A 13 2.54 -33.37 -37.30
C ILE A 13 2.19 -31.99 -36.70
N ALA A 14 2.16 -31.86 -35.38
CA ALA A 14 2.18 -30.57 -34.74
C ALA A 14 3.56 -29.93 -35.06
N LEU A 15 3.56 -28.94 -35.93
CA LEU A 15 4.72 -28.06 -36.09
C LEU A 15 4.88 -27.34 -34.74
N ALA A 16 5.89 -27.71 -33.98
CA ALA A 16 6.33 -26.91 -32.86
C ALA A 16 6.73 -25.54 -33.42
N GLU A 17 5.99 -24.49 -33.07
CA GLU A 17 6.44 -23.12 -33.32
C GLU A 17 7.79 -22.97 -32.63
N THR A 18 8.84 -22.71 -33.42
CA THR A 18 10.12 -22.31 -32.85
C THR A 18 9.88 -21.05 -32.04
N PRO A 19 10.29 -21.00 -30.75
CA PRO A 19 10.18 -19.77 -29.97
C PRO A 19 10.83 -18.64 -30.78
N VAL A 20 10.08 -17.55 -30.97
CA VAL A 20 10.65 -16.33 -31.55
C VAL A 20 11.69 -15.84 -30.55
N GLU A 21 12.97 -15.93 -30.94
CA GLU A 21 14.06 -15.43 -30.10
C GLU A 21 13.87 -13.91 -29.93
N ASP A 22 13.68 -13.44 -28.70
CA ASP A 22 13.57 -12.00 -28.43
C ASP A 22 14.95 -11.35 -28.64
N PRO A 23 15.11 -10.46 -29.66
CA PRO A 23 16.39 -9.83 -29.94
C PRO A 23 16.80 -8.78 -28.87
N HIS A 24 15.93 -8.50 -27.90
CA HIS A 24 16.13 -7.48 -26.87
C HIS A 24 16.34 -8.03 -25.45
N LEU A 25 16.49 -9.35 -25.28
CA LEU A 25 16.76 -9.96 -23.96
C LEU A 25 17.96 -9.35 -23.24
N TRP A 26 18.95 -8.85 -23.98
CA TRP A 26 20.10 -8.17 -23.42
C TRP A 26 19.78 -6.86 -22.66
N LEU A 27 18.59 -6.26 -22.90
CA LEU A 27 18.11 -5.09 -22.17
C LEU A 27 17.64 -5.44 -20.74
N GLU A 28 17.47 -6.73 -20.42
CA GLU A 28 17.14 -7.16 -19.06
C GLU A 28 18.30 -6.93 -18.08
N ASP A 29 19.52 -6.84 -18.58
CA ASP A 29 20.66 -6.35 -17.80
C ASP A 29 20.62 -4.82 -17.76
N ILE A 30 19.85 -4.29 -16.81
CA ILE A 30 19.52 -2.86 -16.70
C ILE A 30 20.72 -1.98 -16.35
N ASP A 31 21.78 -2.54 -15.77
CA ASP A 31 22.99 -1.84 -15.36
C ASP A 31 24.12 -1.98 -16.39
N ALA A 32 23.94 -2.79 -17.44
CA ALA A 32 24.95 -2.96 -18.47
C ALA A 32 25.13 -1.67 -19.30
N ASP A 33 26.39 -1.31 -19.60
CA ASP A 33 26.72 -0.14 -20.43
C ASP A 33 25.96 -0.14 -21.75
N ALA A 34 25.83 -1.31 -22.40
CA ALA A 34 25.13 -1.45 -23.67
C ALA A 34 23.62 -1.11 -23.55
N SER A 35 22.98 -1.54 -22.50
CA SER A 35 21.55 -1.24 -22.20
C SER A 35 21.37 0.25 -21.94
N LEU A 36 22.23 0.83 -21.11
CA LEU A 36 22.19 2.26 -20.78
C LEU A 36 22.49 3.13 -22.01
N ASP A 37 23.43 2.75 -22.88
CA ASP A 37 23.74 3.48 -24.09
C ASP A 37 22.59 3.43 -25.11
N TRP A 38 21.94 2.28 -25.25
CA TRP A 38 20.76 2.15 -26.08
C TRP A 38 19.61 3.06 -25.58
N VAL A 39 19.37 3.09 -24.27
CA VAL A 39 18.36 3.99 -23.66
C VAL A 39 18.71 5.45 -23.91
N ARG A 40 19.97 5.86 -23.72
CA ARG A 40 20.42 7.24 -23.98
C ARG A 40 20.20 7.63 -25.44
N GLU A 41 20.51 6.75 -26.39
CA GLU A 41 20.28 6.98 -27.81
C GLU A 41 18.78 7.15 -28.13
N ARG A 42 17.91 6.30 -27.55
CA ARG A 42 16.44 6.42 -27.74
C ARG A 42 15.90 7.69 -27.12
N ASN A 43 16.37 8.06 -25.93
CA ASN A 43 15.99 9.31 -25.28
C ASN A 43 16.39 10.52 -26.11
N GLN A 44 17.62 10.56 -26.66
CA GLN A 44 18.07 11.63 -27.52
C GLN A 44 17.20 11.75 -28.77
N HIS A 45 16.88 10.61 -29.42
CA HIS A 45 15.98 10.61 -30.56
C HIS A 45 14.58 11.18 -30.21
N THR A 46 14.05 10.87 -29.01
CA THR A 46 12.76 11.41 -28.56
C THR A 46 12.84 12.91 -28.32
N VAL A 47 13.90 13.38 -27.65
CA VAL A 47 14.12 14.82 -27.44
C VAL A 47 14.19 15.57 -28.78
N ASP A 48 14.99 15.07 -29.73
CA ASP A 48 15.19 15.74 -31.00
C ASP A 48 13.93 15.81 -31.88
N ASN A 49 13.00 14.85 -31.74
CA ASN A 49 11.85 14.75 -32.64
C ASN A 49 10.51 15.13 -31.98
N VAL A 50 10.43 15.16 -30.65
CA VAL A 50 9.17 15.36 -29.92
C VAL A 50 9.28 16.48 -28.88
N ALA A 51 10.41 16.60 -28.20
CA ALA A 51 10.56 17.49 -27.04
C ALA A 51 11.38 18.76 -27.35
N ASN A 52 11.62 19.06 -28.62
CA ASN A 52 12.53 20.14 -29.07
C ASN A 52 11.81 21.30 -29.78
N ASP A 53 10.49 21.39 -29.74
CA ASP A 53 9.75 22.50 -30.31
C ASP A 53 9.35 23.54 -29.25
N GLU A 54 8.98 24.75 -29.74
CA GLU A 54 8.57 25.86 -28.87
C GLU A 54 7.31 25.55 -28.07
N ASP A 55 6.39 24.76 -28.63
CA ASP A 55 5.13 24.40 -27.96
C ASP A 55 5.40 23.47 -26.78
N PHE A 56 6.32 22.50 -26.93
CA PHE A 56 6.75 21.60 -25.86
C PHE A 56 7.41 22.41 -24.72
N GLN A 57 8.34 23.29 -25.04
CA GLN A 57 9.02 24.14 -24.04
C GLN A 57 8.02 25.03 -23.30
N SER A 58 7.11 25.67 -24.03
CA SER A 58 6.06 26.50 -23.44
C SER A 58 5.15 25.71 -22.50
N LEU A 59 4.76 24.49 -22.87
CA LEU A 59 3.96 23.62 -22.02
C LEU A 59 4.74 23.17 -20.78
N GLN A 60 6.01 22.82 -20.93
CA GLN A 60 6.89 22.46 -19.81
C GLN A 60 6.99 23.60 -18.80
N ASP A 61 7.21 24.84 -19.24
CA ASP A 61 7.31 26.01 -18.37
C ASP A 61 5.99 26.30 -17.65
N GLN A 62 4.87 26.15 -18.32
CA GLN A 62 3.54 26.27 -17.70
C GLN A 62 3.31 25.20 -16.63
N LEU A 63 3.66 23.94 -16.90
CA LEU A 63 3.56 22.86 -15.93
C LEU A 63 4.50 23.09 -14.72
N MET A 64 5.72 23.52 -14.95
CA MET A 64 6.65 23.88 -13.87
C MET A 64 6.09 24.98 -12.97
N THR A 65 5.49 26.02 -13.56
CA THR A 65 4.84 27.10 -12.79
C THR A 65 3.72 26.54 -11.88
N ILE A 66 2.95 25.55 -12.36
CA ILE A 66 1.90 24.89 -11.56
C ILE A 66 2.52 24.03 -10.46
N TYR A 67 3.55 23.24 -10.77
CA TYR A 67 4.19 22.36 -9.79
C TYR A 67 4.93 23.14 -8.70
N ASP A 68 5.50 24.29 -9.02
CA ASP A 68 6.20 25.16 -8.05
C ASP A 68 5.25 26.10 -7.29
N SER A 69 3.95 26.12 -7.66
CA SER A 69 2.98 26.99 -6.99
C SER A 69 2.90 26.72 -5.49
N LYS A 70 2.93 27.79 -4.70
CA LYS A 70 2.74 27.76 -3.25
C LYS A 70 1.26 27.69 -2.84
N ASP A 71 0.33 27.85 -3.80
CA ASP A 71 -1.14 27.82 -3.58
C ASP A 71 -1.71 26.39 -3.52
N ARG A 72 -0.87 25.38 -3.70
CA ARG A 72 -1.29 23.96 -3.58
C ARG A 72 -1.69 23.63 -2.14
N ILE A 73 -2.75 22.82 -2.00
CA ILE A 73 -3.20 22.32 -0.69
C ILE A 73 -2.14 21.35 -0.15
N PRO A 74 -1.51 21.65 1.00
CA PRO A 74 -0.58 20.72 1.63
C PRO A 74 -1.37 19.63 2.37
N TYR A 75 -1.72 18.54 1.68
CA TYR A 75 -2.36 17.39 2.33
C TYR A 75 -1.49 16.85 3.45
N VAL A 76 -2.11 16.57 4.59
CA VAL A 76 -1.42 16.18 5.82
C VAL A 76 -1.90 14.84 6.35
N SER A 77 -1.00 14.11 7.01
CA SER A 77 -1.29 12.95 7.86
C SER A 77 -1.06 13.32 9.33
N LYS A 78 -1.95 12.86 10.21
CA LYS A 78 -1.80 13.08 11.65
C LYS A 78 -0.87 12.01 12.23
N GLN A 79 0.12 12.45 13.02
CA GLN A 79 0.99 11.59 13.83
C GLN A 79 1.16 12.25 15.21
N GLY A 80 0.71 11.57 16.27
CA GLY A 80 0.63 12.18 17.60
C GLY A 80 -0.22 13.45 17.60
N ASP A 81 0.34 14.52 18.07
CA ASP A 81 -0.32 15.85 18.13
C ASP A 81 -0.01 16.73 16.92
N HIS A 82 0.73 16.23 15.95
CA HIS A 82 1.18 17.00 14.78
C HIS A 82 0.61 16.46 13.48
N PHE A 83 0.68 17.32 12.46
CA PHE A 83 0.23 17.07 11.09
C PHE A 83 1.41 17.15 10.15
N TYR A 84 1.74 16.05 9.50
CA TYR A 84 2.94 15.90 8.69
C TYR A 84 2.60 15.98 7.21
N ASN A 85 3.53 16.54 6.45
CA ASN A 85 3.44 16.70 5.01
C ASN A 85 4.82 16.52 4.39
N PHE A 86 4.87 15.86 3.22
CA PHE A 86 6.06 15.90 2.37
C PHE A 86 5.83 16.94 1.27
N TRP A 87 6.70 17.95 1.19
CA TRP A 87 6.53 19.10 0.32
C TRP A 87 7.70 19.28 -0.63
N LYS A 88 7.40 19.55 -1.91
CA LYS A 88 8.36 19.90 -2.94
C LYS A 88 7.99 21.25 -3.52
N ASP A 89 8.99 22.08 -3.77
CA ASP A 89 8.89 23.34 -4.49
C ASP A 89 10.25 23.68 -5.13
N ASN A 90 10.38 24.87 -5.70
CA ASN A 90 11.63 25.33 -6.33
C ASN A 90 12.79 25.51 -5.36
N GLU A 91 12.52 25.66 -4.06
CA GLU A 91 13.54 25.77 -3.02
C GLU A 91 14.00 24.39 -2.53
N HIS A 92 13.08 23.39 -2.61
CA HIS A 92 13.30 22.02 -2.18
C HIS A 92 12.83 21.04 -3.28
N PRO A 93 13.56 20.94 -4.38
CA PRO A 93 13.17 20.07 -5.51
C PRO A 93 13.16 18.58 -5.17
N ARG A 94 13.97 18.12 -4.22
CA ARG A 94 13.91 16.76 -3.68
C ARG A 94 12.84 16.62 -2.60
N GLY A 95 12.58 17.70 -1.85
CA GLY A 95 11.50 17.85 -0.91
C GLY A 95 11.91 17.84 0.55
N VAL A 96 10.99 18.32 1.37
CA VAL A 96 11.14 18.35 2.83
C VAL A 96 10.01 17.59 3.50
N TRP A 97 10.33 16.74 4.46
CA TRP A 97 9.39 16.20 5.41
C TRP A 97 9.23 17.19 6.54
N ARG A 98 8.02 17.71 6.73
CA ARG A 98 7.72 18.81 7.66
C ARG A 98 6.45 18.54 8.43
N ARG A 99 6.28 19.26 9.56
CA ARG A 99 5.08 19.14 10.38
C ARG A 99 4.56 20.49 10.84
N THR A 100 3.29 20.50 11.27
CA THR A 100 2.63 21.66 11.86
C THR A 100 1.61 21.21 12.91
N THR A 101 1.03 22.15 13.66
CA THR A 101 -0.11 21.88 14.55
C THR A 101 -1.43 22.06 13.80
N LEU A 102 -2.53 21.49 14.34
CA LEU A 102 -3.87 21.66 13.74
C LEU A 102 -4.29 23.14 13.70
N GLU A 103 -3.96 23.90 14.74
CA GLU A 103 -4.28 25.33 14.82
C GLU A 103 -3.56 26.11 13.72
N SER A 104 -2.26 25.90 13.57
CA SER A 104 -1.47 26.50 12.52
C SER A 104 -1.95 26.06 11.13
N TYR A 105 -2.22 24.77 10.93
CA TYR A 105 -2.71 24.25 9.64
C TYR A 105 -4.01 24.91 9.18
N LYS A 106 -4.90 25.27 10.12
CA LYS A 106 -6.18 25.95 9.83
C LYS A 106 -6.04 27.45 9.58
N SER A 107 -4.87 28.03 9.83
CA SER A 107 -4.63 29.46 9.58
C SER A 107 -4.40 29.72 8.07
N GLU A 108 -4.54 30.98 7.64
CA GLU A 108 -4.26 31.39 6.27
C GLU A 108 -2.79 31.21 5.87
N GLN A 109 -1.89 31.23 6.85
CA GLN A 109 -0.44 31.11 6.66
C GLN A 109 0.13 30.09 7.67
N PRO A 110 0.00 28.79 7.42
CA PRO A 110 0.53 27.77 8.33
C PRO A 110 2.07 27.85 8.43
N THR A 111 2.55 27.76 9.66
CA THR A 111 3.98 27.61 9.95
C THR A 111 4.36 26.13 9.95
N TRP A 112 5.49 25.82 9.35
CA TRP A 112 5.99 24.46 9.21
C TRP A 112 7.34 24.30 9.90
N GLU A 113 7.49 23.21 10.62
CA GLU A 113 8.76 22.75 11.19
C GLU A 113 9.34 21.66 10.28
N THR A 114 10.53 21.90 9.72
CA THR A 114 11.25 20.88 8.95
C THR A 114 11.75 19.79 9.88
N ILE A 115 11.46 18.54 9.51
CA ILE A 115 11.89 17.32 10.21
C ILE A 115 13.08 16.70 9.47
N LEU A 116 12.98 16.56 8.16
CA LEU A 116 14.04 16.06 7.29
C LEU A 116 14.04 16.85 5.98
N ASP A 117 15.17 17.43 5.64
CA ASP A 117 15.43 18.08 4.36
C ASP A 117 16.16 17.09 3.45
N LEU A 118 15.48 16.68 2.36
CA LEU A 118 16.02 15.66 1.48
C LEU A 118 17.07 16.23 0.50
N ASP A 119 17.01 17.51 0.19
CA ASP A 119 18.03 18.17 -0.62
C ASP A 119 19.34 18.25 0.16
N ALA A 120 19.29 18.69 1.42
CA ALA A 120 20.46 18.72 2.30
C ALA A 120 21.05 17.32 2.57
N LEU A 121 20.18 16.31 2.80
CA LEU A 121 20.64 14.94 2.99
C LEU A 121 21.33 14.39 1.75
N SER A 122 20.75 14.65 0.57
CA SER A 122 21.29 14.18 -0.71
C SER A 122 22.67 14.81 -1.00
N GLU A 123 22.83 16.08 -0.69
CA GLU A 123 24.12 16.76 -0.80
C GLU A 123 25.16 16.19 0.19
N GLN A 124 24.76 16.03 1.44
CA GLN A 124 25.65 15.51 2.50
C GLN A 124 26.15 14.10 2.20
N GLU A 125 25.28 13.21 1.68
CA GLU A 125 25.60 11.81 1.41
C GLU A 125 26.08 11.58 -0.03
N ASN A 126 26.04 12.60 -0.89
CA ASN A 126 26.33 12.54 -2.33
C ASN A 126 25.48 11.43 -3.03
N GLU A 127 24.18 11.38 -2.69
CA GLU A 127 23.23 10.38 -3.16
C GLU A 127 22.00 11.03 -3.80
N ASN A 128 21.44 10.36 -4.82
CA ASN A 128 20.21 10.81 -5.48
C ASN A 128 18.98 10.30 -4.73
N TRP A 129 18.81 10.73 -3.47
CA TRP A 129 17.69 10.28 -2.65
C TRP A 129 16.33 10.76 -3.15
N VAL A 130 15.39 9.84 -3.19
CA VAL A 130 13.96 10.06 -3.43
C VAL A 130 13.19 9.53 -2.22
N TRP A 131 12.24 10.32 -1.73
CA TRP A 131 11.42 9.98 -0.58
C TRP A 131 10.41 8.89 -0.92
N HIS A 132 10.43 7.78 -0.17
CA HIS A 132 9.45 6.68 -0.25
C HIS A 132 8.52 6.62 0.97
N GLY A 133 8.73 7.45 1.98
CA GLY A 133 7.84 7.55 3.13
C GLY A 133 8.53 7.35 4.47
N ALA A 134 7.72 7.40 5.52
CA ALA A 134 8.14 7.07 6.87
C ALA A 134 7.02 6.29 7.57
N ASP A 135 7.39 5.17 8.18
CA ASP A 135 6.51 4.37 9.04
C ASP A 135 6.92 4.57 10.51
N CYS A 136 6.04 5.17 11.30
CA CYS A 136 6.35 5.60 12.66
C CYS A 136 5.70 4.71 13.71
N LEU A 137 6.47 4.37 14.75
CA LEU A 137 6.03 3.54 15.86
C LEU A 137 4.87 4.16 16.63
N GLN A 138 3.73 3.50 16.60
CA GLN A 138 2.55 3.86 17.37
C GLN A 138 2.70 3.45 18.87
N PRO A 139 2.12 4.15 19.84
CA PRO A 139 1.36 5.41 19.70
C PRO A 139 2.24 6.65 19.83
N ALA A 140 3.52 6.52 20.19
CA ALA A 140 4.39 7.66 20.51
C ALA A 140 4.83 8.44 19.27
N GLU A 141 4.95 7.74 18.12
CA GLU A 141 5.26 8.31 16.78
C GLU A 141 6.52 9.21 16.76
N VAL A 142 7.52 8.87 17.57
CA VAL A 142 8.79 9.61 17.66
C VAL A 142 9.97 8.87 17.02
N LEU A 143 9.84 7.57 16.80
CA LEU A 143 10.77 6.74 16.04
C LEU A 143 10.10 6.29 14.75
N CYS A 144 10.75 6.46 13.64
CA CYS A 144 10.24 6.09 12.33
C CYS A 144 11.29 5.32 11.52
N MET A 145 10.85 4.39 10.68
CA MET A 145 11.66 3.88 9.60
C MET A 145 11.43 4.76 8.38
N VAL A 146 12.44 5.51 7.98
CA VAL A 146 12.42 6.36 6.79
C VAL A 146 12.93 5.55 5.61
N ALA A 147 12.14 5.51 4.54
CA ALA A 147 12.44 4.82 3.30
C ALA A 147 12.95 5.80 2.25
N LEU A 148 14.14 5.55 1.72
CA LEU A 148 14.84 6.38 0.75
C LEU A 148 15.29 5.54 -0.44
N SER A 149 14.84 5.91 -1.64
CA SER A 149 15.21 5.24 -2.89
C SER A 149 16.30 5.99 -3.62
N ARG A 150 17.23 5.27 -4.27
CA ARG A 150 18.21 5.87 -5.18
C ARG A 150 17.58 6.09 -6.55
N GLY A 151 17.44 7.38 -6.90
CA GLY A 151 16.88 7.77 -8.21
C GLY A 151 15.40 7.46 -8.42
N GLY A 152 14.66 6.98 -7.40
CA GLY A 152 13.25 6.64 -7.50
C GLY A 152 13.00 5.20 -7.99
N ALA A 153 13.97 4.30 -7.82
CA ALA A 153 13.79 2.87 -8.06
C ALA A 153 12.75 2.27 -7.08
N ASP A 154 12.22 1.09 -7.42
CA ASP A 154 11.25 0.34 -6.61
C ASP A 154 11.86 -0.16 -5.27
N ALA A 155 13.16 -0.39 -5.27
CA ALA A 155 13.93 -0.70 -4.08
C ALA A 155 14.27 0.56 -3.28
N ASP A 156 14.34 0.42 -1.98
CA ASP A 156 14.71 1.49 -1.06
C ASP A 156 15.58 0.99 0.10
N VAL A 157 16.32 1.92 0.67
CA VAL A 157 17.02 1.75 1.95
C VAL A 157 16.09 2.21 3.06
N LYS A 158 15.94 1.44 4.15
CA LYS A 158 15.16 1.87 5.30
C LYS A 158 16.05 2.11 6.51
N ARG A 159 15.92 3.30 7.09
CA ARG A 159 16.77 3.77 8.19
C ARG A 159 15.92 4.29 9.34
N GLU A 160 16.28 3.88 10.55
CA GLU A 160 15.62 4.41 11.74
C GLU A 160 15.96 5.87 11.96
N PHE A 161 14.94 6.67 12.18
CA PHE A 161 15.02 8.11 12.35
C PHE A 161 14.26 8.55 13.60
N SER A 162 14.84 9.45 14.37
CA SER A 162 14.20 10.06 15.54
C SER A 162 13.68 11.46 15.18
N ILE A 163 12.37 11.64 15.28
CA ILE A 163 11.72 12.93 15.07
C ILE A 163 12.19 13.97 16.11
N ASN A 164 12.47 13.55 17.34
CA ASN A 164 12.87 14.44 18.42
C ASN A 164 14.27 15.04 18.20
N SER A 165 15.22 14.23 17.76
CA SER A 165 16.58 14.69 17.44
C SER A 165 16.72 15.16 16.00
N LYS A 166 15.72 14.90 15.13
CA LYS A 166 15.75 15.15 13.68
C LYS A 166 16.97 14.52 13.00
N ALA A 167 17.31 13.31 13.41
CA ALA A 167 18.49 12.60 12.94
C ALA A 167 18.24 11.10 12.84
N PHE A 168 19.00 10.43 11.97
CA PHE A 168 19.06 8.99 11.95
C PHE A 168 19.65 8.47 13.26
N VAL A 169 19.08 7.36 13.77
CA VAL A 169 19.51 6.75 15.04
C VAL A 169 20.80 5.99 14.82
N GLU A 170 21.84 6.35 15.56
CA GLU A 170 23.10 5.59 15.60
C GLU A 170 22.81 4.18 16.14
N ASP A 171 23.34 3.16 15.49
CA ASP A 171 23.06 1.74 15.78
C ASP A 171 21.54 1.38 15.80
N GLY A 172 20.70 2.20 15.12
CA GLY A 172 19.29 1.95 14.90
C GLY A 172 19.03 0.85 13.87
N PHE A 173 17.77 0.51 13.65
CA PHE A 173 17.40 -0.41 12.58
C PHE A 173 17.82 0.14 11.22
N PHE A 174 18.43 -0.73 10.41
CA PHE A 174 18.88 -0.44 9.06
C PHE A 174 18.60 -1.62 8.14
N LEU A 175 17.82 -1.42 7.09
CA LEU A 175 17.64 -2.39 6.00
C LEU A 175 18.40 -1.90 4.76
N PRO A 176 19.27 -2.74 4.18
CA PRO A 176 19.92 -2.42 2.91
C PRO A 176 18.89 -2.31 1.79
N GLU A 177 19.34 -1.74 0.67
CA GLU A 177 18.49 -1.51 -0.49
C GLU A 177 17.87 -2.82 -1.01
N ALA A 178 16.56 -2.87 -0.96
CA ALA A 178 15.74 -3.98 -1.45
C ALA A 178 14.28 -3.52 -1.62
N LYS A 179 13.48 -4.28 -2.37
CA LYS A 179 12.02 -4.20 -2.24
C LYS A 179 11.65 -4.77 -0.88
N SER A 180 11.30 -3.90 0.05
CA SER A 180 11.12 -4.32 1.44
C SER A 180 9.89 -3.67 2.09
N GLU A 181 9.28 -4.41 3.01
CA GLU A 181 8.21 -3.90 3.87
C GLU A 181 8.60 -4.04 5.33
N ILE A 182 8.20 -3.09 6.14
CA ILE A 182 8.39 -3.11 7.59
C ILE A 182 7.09 -2.78 8.32
N SER A 183 7.00 -3.24 9.56
CA SER A 183 6.00 -2.74 10.50
C SER A 183 6.53 -2.83 11.92
N TRP A 184 6.33 -1.76 12.69
CA TRP A 184 6.68 -1.73 14.10
C TRP A 184 5.76 -2.62 14.93
N VAL A 185 6.35 -3.49 15.77
CA VAL A 185 5.63 -4.17 16.85
C VAL A 185 5.77 -3.39 18.16
N ASN A 186 6.98 -2.94 18.46
CA ASN A 186 7.34 -2.07 19.57
C ASN A 186 8.72 -1.46 19.33
N THR A 187 9.30 -0.72 20.29
CA THR A 187 10.62 -0.09 20.17
C THR A 187 11.76 -1.05 19.81
N ASP A 188 11.63 -2.32 20.18
CA ASP A 188 12.70 -3.31 20.06
C ASP A 188 12.42 -4.38 19.02
N THR A 189 11.29 -4.29 18.30
CA THR A 189 10.88 -5.36 17.40
C THR A 189 10.20 -4.80 16.15
N LEU A 190 10.70 -5.23 14.98
CA LEU A 190 10.11 -5.04 13.68
C LEU A 190 9.58 -6.36 13.10
N LEU A 191 8.50 -6.28 12.35
CA LEU A 191 8.17 -7.23 11.29
C LEU A 191 8.83 -6.74 10.02
N ILE A 192 9.51 -7.61 9.31
CA ILE A 192 10.24 -7.25 8.10
C ILE A 192 10.03 -8.30 7.01
N SER A 193 9.86 -7.84 5.79
CA SER A 193 9.88 -8.63 4.56
C SER A 193 10.85 -7.96 3.62
N THR A 194 11.92 -8.63 3.22
CA THR A 194 13.00 -8.06 2.41
C THR A 194 13.73 -9.17 1.67
N ASP A 195 14.80 -8.83 0.97
CA ASP A 195 15.74 -9.79 0.45
C ASP A 195 16.66 -10.30 1.59
N PHE A 196 16.53 -11.56 1.95
CA PHE A 196 17.37 -12.25 2.94
C PHE A 196 18.43 -13.15 2.27
N GLY A 197 18.67 -13.00 0.98
CA GLY A 197 19.54 -13.82 0.17
C GLY A 197 18.81 -14.94 -0.59
N ASP A 198 19.58 -15.90 -1.10
CA ASP A 198 19.11 -16.93 -2.01
C ASP A 198 17.80 -17.58 -1.57
N GLY A 199 16.84 -17.58 -2.49
CA GLY A 199 15.52 -18.18 -2.29
C GLY A 199 14.56 -17.40 -1.38
N SER A 200 14.89 -16.18 -0.96
CA SER A 200 14.01 -15.36 -0.13
C SER A 200 12.99 -14.50 -0.91
N LEU A 201 13.15 -14.46 -2.23
CA LEU A 201 12.28 -13.70 -3.13
C LEU A 201 11.35 -14.60 -3.94
N THR A 202 10.29 -14.01 -4.44
CA THR A 202 9.38 -14.58 -5.45
C THR A 202 9.99 -14.48 -6.84
N ASP A 203 9.37 -15.16 -7.83
CA ASP A 203 9.80 -15.06 -9.24
C ASP A 203 9.66 -13.63 -9.80
N SER A 204 8.85 -12.77 -9.19
CA SER A 204 8.71 -11.34 -9.52
C SER A 204 9.67 -10.42 -8.75
N GLY A 205 10.56 -10.98 -7.93
CA GLY A 205 11.58 -10.21 -7.19
C GLY A 205 11.05 -9.47 -5.95
N TYR A 206 9.86 -9.81 -5.45
CA TYR A 206 9.34 -9.32 -4.18
C TYR A 206 9.60 -10.31 -3.02
N PRO A 207 9.59 -9.87 -1.77
CA PRO A 207 9.77 -10.77 -0.64
C PRO A 207 8.72 -11.89 -0.60
N ARG A 208 9.16 -13.14 -0.35
CA ARG A 208 8.27 -14.26 -0.03
C ARG A 208 8.38 -14.73 1.42
N VAL A 209 9.32 -14.14 2.18
CA VAL A 209 9.57 -14.47 3.59
C VAL A 209 9.35 -13.22 4.43
N THR A 210 8.59 -13.35 5.50
CA THR A 210 8.46 -12.32 6.52
C THR A 210 9.03 -12.82 7.84
N LYS A 211 9.78 -11.97 8.53
CA LYS A 211 10.48 -12.29 9.78
C LYS A 211 10.17 -11.28 10.88
N THR A 212 10.42 -11.70 12.10
CA THR A 212 10.47 -10.82 13.27
C THR A 212 11.93 -10.52 13.60
N TRP A 213 12.30 -9.25 13.65
CA TRP A 213 13.67 -8.81 13.90
C TRP A 213 13.74 -8.01 15.20
N THR A 214 14.72 -8.37 16.06
CA THR A 214 14.90 -7.76 17.36
C THR A 214 16.06 -6.76 17.32
N ARG A 215 15.89 -5.61 17.94
CA ARG A 215 16.91 -4.56 18.05
C ARG A 215 18.23 -5.11 18.59
N GLY A 216 19.33 -4.66 18.02
CA GLY A 216 20.68 -5.04 18.44
C GLY A 216 21.09 -6.45 18.04
N THR A 217 20.29 -7.15 17.20
CA THR A 217 20.71 -8.41 16.57
C THR A 217 20.98 -8.20 15.09
N GLU A 218 21.78 -9.08 14.49
CA GLU A 218 22.01 -9.08 13.06
C GLU A 218 20.71 -9.40 12.28
N LEU A 219 20.55 -8.87 11.07
CA LEU A 219 19.41 -9.16 10.21
C LEU A 219 19.26 -10.65 9.90
N SER A 220 20.38 -11.38 9.80
CA SER A 220 20.43 -12.84 9.61
C SER A 220 19.80 -13.62 10.76
N ASP A 221 19.79 -13.06 11.97
CA ASP A 221 19.26 -13.71 13.18
C ASP A 221 17.72 -13.50 13.31
N ALA A 222 17.11 -12.74 12.41
CA ALA A 222 15.67 -12.52 12.43
C ALA A 222 14.89 -13.83 12.25
N SER A 223 13.90 -14.05 13.12
CA SER A 223 13.12 -15.29 13.19
C SER A 223 12.00 -15.30 12.14
N THR A 224 11.89 -16.35 11.34
CA THR A 224 10.85 -16.51 10.33
C THR A 224 9.46 -16.59 10.97
N LEU A 225 8.57 -15.69 10.55
CA LEU A 225 7.17 -15.69 10.93
C LEU A 225 6.31 -16.45 9.91
N TYR A 226 6.57 -16.23 8.62
CA TYR A 226 5.86 -16.90 7.52
C TYR A 226 6.74 -16.95 6.27
N GLU A 227 6.53 -18.01 5.49
CA GLU A 227 7.20 -18.21 4.20
C GLU A 227 6.17 -18.65 3.16
N GLY A 228 6.06 -17.88 2.07
CA GLY A 228 5.29 -18.21 0.89
C GLY A 228 6.08 -19.01 -0.13
N THR A 229 5.51 -19.18 -1.33
CA THR A 229 6.14 -19.87 -2.46
C THR A 229 6.84 -18.88 -3.40
N GLN A 230 7.69 -19.37 -4.29
CA GLN A 230 8.32 -18.53 -5.32
C GLN A 230 7.30 -17.98 -6.34
N GLN A 231 6.19 -18.71 -6.55
CA GLN A 231 5.11 -18.33 -7.47
C GLN A 231 4.15 -17.29 -6.90
N ASP A 232 4.21 -17.01 -5.60
CA ASP A 232 3.44 -15.91 -5.01
C ASP A 232 3.91 -14.57 -5.57
N ILE A 233 3.05 -13.56 -5.55
CA ILE A 233 3.44 -12.20 -5.96
C ILE A 233 4.29 -11.54 -4.88
N TRP A 234 3.90 -11.70 -3.60
CA TRP A 234 4.59 -11.14 -2.45
C TRP A 234 4.06 -11.70 -1.12
N VAL A 235 4.86 -11.58 -0.08
CA VAL A 235 4.46 -11.85 1.30
C VAL A 235 4.87 -10.67 2.18
N GLY A 236 3.97 -10.22 3.02
CA GLY A 236 4.23 -9.16 4.00
C GLY A 236 3.52 -9.39 5.32
N ALA A 237 3.96 -8.70 6.35
CA ALA A 237 3.31 -8.70 7.65
C ALA A 237 3.23 -7.29 8.22
N TYR A 238 2.15 -7.02 8.97
CA TYR A 238 2.04 -5.79 9.74
C TYR A 238 1.52 -6.06 11.13
N HIS A 239 1.87 -5.19 12.04
CA HIS A 239 1.30 -5.13 13.38
C HIS A 239 0.21 -4.07 13.41
N ASP A 240 -1.03 -4.46 13.70
CA ASP A 240 -2.15 -3.55 13.90
C ASP A 240 -2.06 -2.99 15.33
N PRO A 241 -1.74 -1.69 15.51
CA PRO A 241 -1.56 -1.08 16.82
C PRO A 241 -2.88 -0.59 17.45
N GLN A 242 -4.04 -0.98 16.90
CA GLN A 242 -5.33 -0.49 17.38
C GLN A 242 -5.55 -0.80 18.86
N PRO A 243 -5.72 0.21 19.74
CA PRO A 243 -5.76 0.04 21.18
C PRO A 243 -6.79 -0.99 21.65
N GLY A 244 -6.33 -2.02 22.37
CA GLY A 244 -7.12 -3.15 22.85
C GLY A 244 -7.45 -4.23 21.81
N TYR A 245 -6.90 -4.11 20.61
CA TYR A 245 -7.06 -5.05 19.50
C TYR A 245 -5.74 -5.31 18.78
N GLU A 246 -4.63 -5.04 19.43
CA GLU A 246 -3.28 -5.22 18.87
C GLU A 246 -3.10 -6.66 18.38
N ARG A 247 -2.53 -6.80 17.19
CA ARG A 247 -2.32 -8.11 16.55
C ARG A 247 -1.35 -8.04 15.39
N THR A 248 -0.68 -9.13 15.15
CA THR A 248 0.14 -9.31 13.95
C THR A 248 -0.68 -10.03 12.88
N VAL A 249 -0.60 -9.51 11.65
CA VAL A 249 -1.28 -10.01 10.48
C VAL A 249 -0.26 -10.28 9.39
N VAL A 250 -0.41 -11.42 8.70
CA VAL A 250 0.40 -11.79 7.53
C VAL A 250 -0.50 -11.79 6.29
N TYR A 251 -0.01 -11.23 5.21
CA TYR A 251 -0.59 -11.30 3.89
C TYR A 251 0.30 -12.11 2.95
N GLN A 252 -0.35 -12.94 2.14
CA GLN A 252 0.26 -13.66 1.02
C GLN A 252 -0.52 -13.29 -0.24
N GLY A 253 0.10 -12.57 -1.14
CA GLY A 253 -0.44 -12.27 -2.47
C GLY A 253 -0.17 -13.44 -3.39
N LEU A 254 -1.24 -14.14 -3.80
CA LEU A 254 -1.16 -15.29 -4.71
C LEU A 254 -1.10 -14.83 -6.17
N THR A 255 -1.92 -13.84 -6.51
CA THR A 255 -1.98 -13.16 -7.79
C THR A 255 -2.32 -11.68 -7.54
N PHE A 256 -2.40 -10.86 -8.58
CA PHE A 256 -2.87 -9.48 -8.45
C PHE A 256 -4.30 -9.35 -7.88
N TYR A 257 -5.10 -10.42 -7.96
CA TYR A 257 -6.51 -10.41 -7.60
C TYR A 257 -6.88 -11.43 -6.53
N SER A 258 -5.92 -12.18 -6.01
CA SER A 258 -6.15 -13.20 -4.98
C SER A 258 -5.09 -13.16 -3.90
N ASN A 259 -5.53 -13.35 -2.66
CA ASN A 259 -4.66 -13.29 -1.51
C ASN A 259 -5.17 -14.16 -0.36
N ASN A 260 -4.25 -14.54 0.51
CA ASN A 260 -4.54 -15.10 1.81
C ASN A 260 -4.19 -14.09 2.91
N MET A 261 -4.91 -14.16 4.01
CA MET A 261 -4.66 -13.35 5.20
C MET A 261 -4.62 -14.26 6.42
N PHE A 262 -3.64 -14.05 7.27
CA PHE A 262 -3.46 -14.83 8.50
C PHE A 262 -3.35 -13.88 9.70
N ILE A 263 -3.81 -14.33 10.85
CA ILE A 263 -3.64 -13.62 12.11
C ILE A 263 -2.76 -14.48 13.02
N GLN A 264 -1.78 -13.85 13.65
CA GLN A 264 -0.96 -14.51 14.67
C GLN A 264 -1.80 -14.78 15.91
N ALA A 265 -1.88 -16.02 16.30
CA ALA A 265 -2.51 -16.51 17.52
C ALA A 265 -1.43 -17.16 18.43
N LYS A 266 -1.85 -17.55 19.63
CA LYS A 266 -0.92 -18.17 20.60
C LYS A 266 -0.22 -19.44 20.06
N ASP A 267 -0.94 -20.20 19.23
CA ASP A 267 -0.49 -21.50 18.73
C ASP A 267 0.00 -21.43 17.25
N GLY A 268 0.31 -20.22 16.75
CA GLY A 268 0.76 -19.98 15.36
C GLY A 268 -0.19 -19.13 14.55
N LEU A 269 -0.05 -19.18 13.23
CA LEU A 269 -0.87 -18.39 12.30
C LEU A 269 -2.19 -19.07 12.00
N THR A 270 -3.28 -18.32 12.06
CA THR A 270 -4.64 -18.76 11.71
C THR A 270 -5.11 -18.05 10.45
N LYS A 271 -5.40 -18.80 9.38
CA LYS A 271 -5.93 -18.26 8.11
C LYS A 271 -7.34 -17.71 8.31
N ILE A 272 -7.61 -16.53 7.75
CA ILE A 272 -8.96 -15.98 7.61
C ILE A 272 -9.67 -16.75 6.50
N ASP A 273 -10.73 -17.45 6.85
CA ASP A 273 -11.53 -18.25 5.91
C ASP A 273 -12.42 -17.35 5.04
N LYS A 274 -11.93 -16.99 3.85
CA LYS A 274 -12.58 -16.16 2.82
C LYS A 274 -12.29 -16.72 1.42
N GLN A 275 -13.00 -16.25 0.40
CA GLN A 275 -12.56 -16.46 -0.99
C GLN A 275 -11.20 -15.78 -1.20
N GLU A 276 -10.33 -16.41 -1.98
CA GLU A 276 -9.00 -15.84 -2.27
C GLU A 276 -9.09 -14.54 -3.06
N SER A 277 -10.12 -14.39 -3.93
CA SER A 277 -10.41 -13.14 -4.66
C SER A 277 -10.98 -12.02 -3.79
N ALA A 278 -11.51 -12.31 -2.59
CA ALA A 278 -12.05 -11.31 -1.70
C ALA A 278 -10.95 -10.59 -0.90
N ASN A 279 -11.13 -9.28 -0.66
CA ASN A 279 -10.28 -8.53 0.26
C ASN A 279 -10.83 -8.61 1.70
N ALA A 280 -9.95 -8.79 2.67
CA ALA A 280 -10.30 -8.73 4.08
C ALA A 280 -9.54 -7.61 4.79
N SER A 281 -10.22 -6.94 5.71
CA SER A 281 -9.64 -5.95 6.62
C SER A 281 -10.11 -6.21 8.04
N LEU A 282 -9.32 -5.81 9.01
CA LEU A 282 -9.64 -5.96 10.42
C LEU A 282 -9.88 -4.58 11.04
N TRP A 283 -10.92 -4.47 11.81
CA TRP A 283 -11.23 -3.28 12.59
C TRP A 283 -11.82 -3.69 13.94
N LYS A 284 -11.11 -3.38 15.03
CA LYS A 284 -11.45 -3.88 16.35
C LYS A 284 -11.67 -5.42 16.33
N ASN A 285 -12.77 -5.90 16.87
CA ASN A 285 -13.15 -7.33 16.83
C ASN A 285 -14.06 -7.65 15.62
N THR A 286 -13.85 -6.98 14.47
CA THR A 286 -14.64 -7.16 13.26
C THR A 286 -13.71 -7.52 12.11
N VAL A 287 -14.09 -8.54 11.34
CA VAL A 287 -13.56 -8.76 9.98
C VAL A 287 -14.53 -8.12 8.99
N LEU A 288 -13.97 -7.31 8.09
CA LEU A 288 -14.66 -6.70 6.95
C LEU A 288 -14.20 -7.44 5.70
N ILE A 289 -15.13 -7.85 4.85
CA ILE A 289 -14.83 -8.63 3.62
C ILE A 289 -15.51 -7.95 2.45
N GLU A 290 -14.71 -7.51 1.49
CA GLU A 290 -15.16 -6.97 0.22
C GLU A 290 -15.06 -8.06 -0.85
N LEU A 291 -16.18 -8.37 -1.49
CA LEU A 291 -16.27 -9.43 -2.47
C LEU A 291 -15.94 -8.95 -3.87
N ARG A 292 -15.13 -9.71 -4.59
CA ARG A 292 -14.90 -9.51 -6.05
C ARG A 292 -15.75 -10.46 -6.90
N GLU A 293 -16.23 -11.55 -6.30
CA GLU A 293 -17.06 -12.58 -6.93
C GLU A 293 -18.22 -12.94 -6.01
N ASP A 294 -19.27 -13.54 -6.57
CA ASP A 294 -20.40 -14.06 -5.79
C ASP A 294 -19.91 -15.12 -4.80
N TRP A 295 -20.35 -15.02 -3.57
CA TRP A 295 -19.95 -15.96 -2.50
C TRP A 295 -21.14 -16.56 -1.79
N THR A 296 -21.24 -17.89 -1.82
CA THR A 296 -22.28 -18.63 -1.09
C THR A 296 -21.74 -19.17 0.23
N VAL A 297 -22.35 -18.73 1.34
CA VAL A 297 -22.02 -19.15 2.71
C VAL A 297 -23.29 -19.57 3.40
N ASP A 298 -23.30 -20.77 3.98
CA ASP A 298 -24.45 -21.33 4.72
C ASP A 298 -25.78 -21.25 3.91
N GLY A 299 -25.70 -21.49 2.59
CA GLY A 299 -26.85 -21.48 1.68
C GLY A 299 -27.35 -20.09 1.27
N LYS A 300 -26.69 -19.02 1.70
CA LYS A 300 -26.98 -17.64 1.29
C LYS A 300 -25.89 -17.12 0.36
N THR A 301 -26.27 -16.62 -0.82
CA THR A 301 -25.36 -15.99 -1.77
C THR A 301 -25.27 -14.48 -1.52
N TYR A 302 -24.06 -13.99 -1.45
CA TYR A 302 -23.70 -12.58 -1.41
C TYR A 302 -23.05 -12.23 -2.76
N ILE A 303 -23.52 -11.16 -3.40
CA ILE A 303 -23.07 -10.82 -4.77
C ILE A 303 -21.74 -10.08 -4.76
N ALA A 304 -21.01 -10.17 -5.86
CA ALA A 304 -19.76 -9.43 -6.11
C ALA A 304 -19.94 -7.93 -5.83
N GLY A 305 -18.91 -7.27 -5.28
CA GLY A 305 -18.96 -5.86 -4.89
C GLY A 305 -19.63 -5.58 -3.54
N SER A 306 -20.15 -6.60 -2.84
CA SER A 306 -20.72 -6.45 -1.50
C SER A 306 -19.65 -6.26 -0.45
N LEU A 307 -19.93 -5.41 0.58
CA LEU A 307 -19.15 -5.32 1.80
C LEU A 307 -19.85 -6.05 2.93
N LEU A 308 -19.18 -7.04 3.46
CA LEU A 308 -19.66 -7.90 4.54
C LEU A 308 -18.89 -7.60 5.83
N SER A 309 -19.53 -7.80 6.98
CA SER A 309 -18.88 -7.72 8.29
C SER A 309 -19.25 -8.92 9.15
N ALA A 310 -18.32 -9.35 10.00
CA ALA A 310 -18.60 -10.38 11.00
C ALA A 310 -17.73 -10.22 12.24
N PRO A 311 -18.19 -10.69 13.44
CA PRO A 311 -17.36 -10.70 14.63
C PRO A 311 -16.16 -11.64 14.48
N LEU A 312 -14.94 -11.07 14.50
CA LEU A 312 -13.68 -11.78 14.22
C LEU A 312 -13.49 -13.02 15.09
N LYS A 313 -13.67 -12.90 16.42
CA LYS A 313 -13.55 -14.04 17.35
C LYS A 313 -14.50 -15.21 17.03
N LYS A 314 -15.67 -14.95 16.43
CA LYS A 314 -16.60 -15.98 16.00
C LYS A 314 -16.18 -16.56 14.64
N TRP A 315 -15.72 -15.69 13.75
CA TRP A 315 -15.20 -16.05 12.44
C TRP A 315 -14.07 -17.07 12.52
N LEU A 316 -13.07 -16.78 13.36
CA LEU A 316 -11.92 -17.69 13.61
C LEU A 316 -12.31 -19.03 14.22
N ARG A 317 -13.52 -19.15 14.77
CA ARG A 317 -14.10 -20.42 15.27
C ARG A 317 -15.05 -21.09 14.27
N GLY A 318 -15.03 -20.65 13.00
CA GLY A 318 -15.89 -21.17 11.94
C GLY A 318 -17.37 -20.71 12.01
N LYS A 319 -17.71 -19.73 12.89
CA LYS A 319 -19.08 -19.21 13.00
C LYS A 319 -19.24 -17.93 12.19
N LYS A 320 -19.70 -18.07 10.97
CA LYS A 320 -19.85 -16.97 10.00
C LYS A 320 -21.15 -16.20 10.22
N LYS A 321 -21.23 -15.40 11.30
CA LYS A 321 -22.36 -14.50 11.54
C LYS A 321 -22.19 -13.21 10.72
N ILE A 322 -22.59 -13.27 9.44
CA ILE A 322 -22.41 -12.19 8.49
C ILE A 322 -23.52 -11.14 8.61
N SER A 323 -23.11 -9.86 8.63
CA SER A 323 -23.96 -8.70 8.38
C SER A 323 -23.52 -8.06 7.06
N VAL A 324 -24.48 -7.68 6.22
CA VAL A 324 -24.20 -6.96 4.97
C VAL A 324 -24.22 -5.47 5.28
N LEU A 325 -23.14 -4.76 4.94
CA LEU A 325 -23.03 -3.31 5.09
C LEU A 325 -23.35 -2.59 3.78
N PHE A 326 -23.00 -3.21 2.66
CA PHE A 326 -23.30 -2.68 1.33
C PHE A 326 -23.56 -3.84 0.36
N THR A 327 -24.53 -3.64 -0.52
CA THR A 327 -24.81 -4.51 -1.66
C THR A 327 -24.94 -3.64 -2.90
N PRO A 328 -24.14 -3.85 -3.96
CA PRO A 328 -24.25 -3.05 -5.18
C PRO A 328 -25.55 -3.34 -5.93
N ASP A 329 -25.99 -2.38 -6.71
CA ASP A 329 -27.06 -2.51 -7.69
C ASP A 329 -26.62 -1.96 -9.04
N LYS A 330 -27.57 -1.81 -9.98
CA LYS A 330 -27.25 -1.32 -11.34
C LYS A 330 -26.73 0.13 -11.38
N GLN A 331 -26.98 0.90 -10.34
CA GLN A 331 -26.67 2.31 -10.25
C GLN A 331 -25.65 2.62 -9.16
N SER A 332 -25.31 1.66 -8.30
CA SER A 332 -24.43 1.89 -7.15
C SER A 332 -23.31 0.88 -7.04
N SER A 333 -22.14 1.38 -6.65
CA SER A 333 -20.95 0.57 -6.31
C SER A 333 -20.24 1.15 -5.09
N LEU A 334 -19.58 0.28 -4.32
CA LEU A 334 -18.68 0.70 -3.26
C LEU A 334 -17.37 1.19 -3.89
N ALA A 335 -17.08 2.49 -3.75
CA ALA A 335 -15.81 3.04 -4.21
C ALA A 335 -14.67 2.73 -3.22
N ARG A 336 -14.95 2.84 -1.91
CA ARG A 336 -14.02 2.49 -0.82
C ARG A 336 -14.74 2.51 0.51
N PHE A 337 -14.06 2.02 1.53
CA PHE A 337 -14.42 2.27 2.93
C PHE A 337 -13.17 2.65 3.75
N SER A 338 -13.38 3.30 4.86
CA SER A 338 -12.34 3.63 5.84
C SER A 338 -12.93 3.57 7.25
N THR A 339 -12.07 3.53 8.25
CA THR A 339 -12.49 3.41 9.65
C THR A 339 -11.97 4.58 10.47
N THR A 340 -12.82 5.10 11.35
CA THR A 340 -12.44 5.95 12.47
C THR A 340 -12.38 5.12 13.74
N ARG A 341 -12.11 5.76 14.87
CA ARG A 341 -12.14 5.05 16.16
C ARG A 341 -13.44 4.25 16.36
N ASP A 342 -14.61 4.83 16.08
CA ASP A 342 -15.89 4.21 16.40
C ASP A 342 -16.82 3.97 15.20
N HIS A 343 -16.45 4.44 14.01
CA HIS A 343 -17.29 4.38 12.82
C HIS A 343 -16.57 3.77 11.62
N LEU A 344 -17.36 3.13 10.76
CA LEU A 344 -16.98 2.75 9.43
C LEU A 344 -17.62 3.75 8.46
N LEU A 345 -16.81 4.32 7.56
CA LEU A 345 -17.20 5.31 6.57
C LEU A 345 -17.19 4.64 5.20
N LEU A 346 -18.34 4.55 4.54
CA LEU A 346 -18.46 4.02 3.19
C LEU A 346 -18.55 5.19 2.21
N THR A 347 -17.76 5.15 1.17
CA THR A 347 -17.88 6.03 0.00
C THR A 347 -18.51 5.22 -1.12
N ILE A 348 -19.70 5.59 -1.50
CA ILE A 348 -20.53 4.92 -2.50
C ILE A 348 -20.63 5.81 -3.73
N LEU A 349 -20.47 5.22 -4.90
CA LEU A 349 -20.75 5.88 -6.17
C LEU A 349 -22.16 5.47 -6.60
N ARG A 350 -23.09 6.44 -6.69
CA ARG A 350 -24.46 6.23 -7.16
C ARG A 350 -24.77 7.19 -8.30
N ASP A 351 -25.09 6.65 -9.49
CA ASP A 351 -25.31 7.46 -10.70
C ASP A 351 -24.23 8.54 -10.89
N VAL A 352 -22.94 8.15 -10.77
CA VAL A 352 -21.73 8.99 -10.82
C VAL A 352 -21.59 10.05 -9.72
N LYS A 353 -22.51 10.09 -8.75
CA LYS A 353 -22.41 10.94 -7.55
C LYS A 353 -21.80 10.19 -6.39
N THR A 354 -20.99 10.89 -5.61
CA THR A 354 -20.42 10.32 -4.38
C THR A 354 -21.40 10.51 -3.22
N GLU A 355 -21.74 9.41 -2.56
CA GLU A 355 -22.47 9.39 -1.29
C GLU A 355 -21.58 8.87 -0.18
N ILE A 356 -21.75 9.37 1.03
CA ILE A 356 -20.99 8.92 2.21
C ILE A 356 -21.97 8.43 3.26
N GLU A 357 -21.79 7.17 3.67
CA GLU A 357 -22.54 6.55 4.74
C GLU A 357 -21.63 6.32 5.95
N VAL A 358 -22.18 6.58 7.15
CA VAL A 358 -21.51 6.29 8.43
C VAL A 358 -22.20 5.11 9.08
N TRP A 359 -21.43 4.07 9.35
CA TRP A 359 -21.91 2.86 9.99
C TRP A 359 -21.31 2.71 11.39
N THR A 360 -22.15 2.64 12.39
CA THR A 360 -21.75 2.51 13.79
C THR A 360 -22.18 1.14 14.34
N PRO A 361 -21.26 0.34 14.92
CA PRO A 361 -21.63 -0.92 15.52
C PRO A 361 -22.48 -0.70 16.78
N ASN A 362 -23.59 -1.42 16.88
CA ASN A 362 -24.50 -1.37 18.03
C ASN A 362 -24.77 -2.81 18.52
N ARG A 363 -24.10 -3.24 19.59
CA ARG A 363 -24.22 -4.57 20.21
C ARG A 363 -24.21 -5.75 19.23
N LYS A 364 -25.31 -6.02 18.50
CA LYS A 364 -25.47 -7.16 17.59
C LYS A 364 -25.80 -6.75 16.16
N SER A 365 -25.87 -5.46 15.87
CA SER A 365 -26.27 -4.86 14.59
C SER A 365 -25.38 -3.69 14.24
N TRP A 366 -25.68 -3.07 13.12
CA TRP A 366 -25.08 -1.82 12.67
C TRP A 366 -26.18 -0.77 12.57
N VAL A 367 -25.85 0.46 12.86
CA VAL A 367 -26.71 1.64 12.65
C VAL A 367 -26.07 2.50 11.58
N GLN A 368 -26.82 2.75 10.52
CA GLN A 368 -26.45 3.66 9.46
C GLN A 368 -26.89 5.07 9.79
N SER A 369 -26.08 6.04 9.46
CA SER A 369 -26.39 7.46 9.47
C SER A 369 -25.71 8.18 8.32
N GLU A 370 -26.16 9.38 8.00
CA GLU A 370 -25.60 10.21 6.96
C GLU A 370 -24.65 11.26 7.54
N VAL A 371 -23.67 11.69 6.75
CA VAL A 371 -22.83 12.84 7.09
C VAL A 371 -23.61 14.11 6.77
N GLN A 372 -23.71 15.02 7.76
CA GLN A 372 -24.39 16.30 7.55
C GLN A 372 -23.48 17.31 6.84
N GLY A 373 -24.07 18.22 6.06
CA GLY A 373 -23.35 19.32 5.42
C GLY A 373 -22.53 18.94 4.17
N ILE A 374 -22.76 17.76 3.60
CA ILE A 374 -22.12 17.34 2.35
C ILE A 374 -22.78 18.10 1.18
N PRO A 375 -21.98 18.69 0.26
CA PRO A 375 -22.52 19.26 -0.99
C PRO A 375 -23.24 18.21 -1.81
N SER A 376 -24.35 18.61 -2.43
CA SER A 376 -25.18 17.71 -3.24
C SER A 376 -24.56 17.34 -4.60
N MET A 377 -23.47 18.00 -5.00
CA MET A 377 -22.76 17.77 -6.27
C MET A 377 -21.25 17.93 -6.05
N GLY A 378 -20.47 17.08 -6.68
CA GLY A 378 -19.01 17.07 -6.64
C GLY A 378 -18.44 15.68 -6.40
N GLN A 379 -17.12 15.55 -6.58
CA GLN A 379 -16.39 14.38 -6.12
C GLN A 379 -16.03 14.59 -4.65
N LEU A 380 -16.44 13.67 -3.81
CA LEU A 380 -16.18 13.74 -2.37
C LEU A 380 -15.17 12.68 -1.95
N ARG A 381 -14.22 13.10 -1.14
CA ARG A 381 -13.28 12.18 -0.48
C ARG A 381 -13.33 12.40 1.02
N ILE A 382 -13.65 11.35 1.77
CA ILE A 382 -13.57 11.33 3.22
C ILE A 382 -12.34 10.52 3.64
N THR A 383 -11.53 11.09 4.54
CA THR A 383 -10.31 10.47 5.03
C THR A 383 -10.23 10.64 6.55
N PRO A 384 -10.19 9.57 7.35
CA PRO A 384 -9.99 9.67 8.78
C PRO A 384 -8.69 10.42 9.11
N MET A 385 -8.74 11.29 10.11
CA MET A 385 -7.55 12.00 10.58
C MET A 385 -6.64 11.08 11.41
N ASP A 386 -7.26 10.24 12.24
CA ASP A 386 -6.60 9.25 13.09
C ASP A 386 -7.59 8.11 13.32
N GLY A 387 -7.47 7.08 12.51
CA GLY A 387 -8.43 5.97 12.49
C GLY A 387 -8.49 5.16 13.79
N ASN A 388 -7.44 5.22 14.61
CA ASN A 388 -7.35 4.46 15.86
C ASN A 388 -7.87 5.24 17.06
N ASN A 389 -7.66 6.56 17.10
CA ASN A 389 -7.87 7.35 18.33
C ASN A 389 -8.97 8.41 18.22
N SER A 390 -9.38 8.79 16.99
CA SER A 390 -10.36 9.86 16.77
C SER A 390 -11.48 9.44 15.82
N ASN A 391 -12.61 10.15 15.89
CA ASN A 391 -13.69 10.07 14.92
C ASN A 391 -13.64 11.23 13.90
N ASP A 392 -12.64 12.09 14.00
CA ASP A 392 -12.46 13.20 13.08
C ASP A 392 -11.99 12.74 11.71
N TYR A 393 -12.38 13.45 10.68
CA TYR A 393 -12.02 13.18 9.30
C TYR A 393 -11.86 14.46 8.48
N TRP A 394 -11.08 14.37 7.43
CA TRP A 394 -11.02 15.36 6.37
C TRP A 394 -12.10 15.07 5.33
N LEU A 395 -12.80 16.10 4.89
CA LEU A 395 -13.68 16.07 3.74
C LEU A 395 -13.08 16.95 2.66
N THR A 396 -12.73 16.33 1.53
CA THR A 396 -12.29 17.06 0.32
C THR A 396 -13.44 17.04 -0.69
N VAL A 397 -13.72 18.20 -1.28
CA VAL A 397 -14.80 18.42 -2.22
C VAL A 397 -14.25 18.97 -3.52
#